data_febc19d7163a37d0243df0423ecd348a
#
_entry.id   febc19d7163a37d0243df0423ecd348a
#
_cell.length_a   1.000
_cell.length_b   1.000
_cell.length_c   1.000
_cell.angle_alpha   90.00
_cell.angle_beta   90.00
_cell.angle_gamma   90.00
#
_symmetry.space_group_name_H-M   'P 1'
#
loop_
_entity.id
_entity.type
_entity.pdbx_description
1 polymer ?
#
loop_
_entity_poly.entity_id
_entity_poly.type
_entity_poly.pdbx_seq_one_letter_code
_entity_poly.pdbx_strand_id
1 'polypeptide(L)'
;MLSIQQNDLITQTGAGTPAGGLLRRYWQPAALVDELSGNRPIKPVRLLGEDLVIFRDERGRYGLIGRRCPHRGTDLAYGRLENGGLRCAFHGWLFDINGKCLETPAEPDDSNLCANIRQKSYPVVEKNGILFAHLGPGEPPALPHFDCFIAPNSHTFAFKGMIDCNWLQSLEVGIDPVHTSFLHRFFQDEDPSQAYGKLFRDTSRDSDMPMSRIMREFTRPRIEVEPTPFGFRLVTLRQISDRSTHVRVTNLMFPNAFIIPMSREMTITQWHVPIDDEKHYWYAIFTSFGAPVYKDEMRRQRLALYQLPDYIPNKNKNNDYGFDPHEQEHETYTGMGADINVHDQWACESMGAIQDRTTERLGTSDKAISAYRKLLREAIEKSGKGETPIMVLDPKQAASITGPAAIDGIGPAEDWQGYWQKSESSKRQAASWTNGN
;
A
#
# COMPACT_ATOMS: atom_id res chain seq x y z
N MET A 1 -17.56 -18.25 -6.02
CA MET A 1 -16.63 -19.29 -5.52
C MET A 1 -15.54 -19.50 -6.55
N LEU A 2 -14.30 -19.60 -6.13
CA LEU A 2 -13.17 -19.97 -7.00
C LEU A 2 -12.88 -21.48 -6.87
N SER A 3 -12.19 -22.09 -7.84
CA SER A 3 -11.57 -23.39 -7.59
C SER A 3 -10.30 -23.23 -6.73
N ILE A 4 -9.79 -24.33 -6.15
CA ILE A 4 -8.52 -24.34 -5.41
C ILE A 4 -7.41 -23.75 -6.29
N GLN A 5 -7.29 -24.22 -7.54
CA GLN A 5 -6.27 -23.74 -8.49
C GLN A 5 -6.41 -22.25 -8.80
N GLN A 6 -7.64 -21.74 -8.87
CA GLN A 6 -7.88 -20.31 -9.07
C GLN A 6 -7.52 -19.49 -7.83
N ASN A 7 -7.75 -20.02 -6.63
CA ASN A 7 -7.33 -19.37 -5.39
C ASN A 7 -5.80 -19.30 -5.33
N ASP A 8 -5.11 -20.42 -5.52
CA ASP A 8 -3.65 -20.49 -5.54
C ASP A 8 -3.04 -19.56 -6.59
N LEU A 9 -3.65 -19.50 -7.79
CA LEU A 9 -3.21 -18.64 -8.89
C LEU A 9 -3.08 -17.17 -8.50
N ILE A 10 -3.99 -16.64 -7.66
CA ILE A 10 -4.05 -15.23 -7.31
C ILE A 10 -3.47 -14.91 -5.93
N THR A 11 -3.20 -15.90 -5.09
CA THR A 11 -2.71 -15.70 -3.71
C THR A 11 -1.23 -15.96 -3.55
N GLN A 12 -0.66 -16.92 -4.31
CA GLN A 12 0.76 -17.28 -4.20
C GLN A 12 1.64 -16.28 -4.94
N THR A 13 2.62 -15.70 -4.24
CA THR A 13 3.43 -14.58 -4.72
C THR A 13 4.93 -14.84 -4.74
N GLY A 14 5.35 -16.04 -4.32
CA GLY A 14 6.75 -16.47 -4.33
C GLY A 14 7.35 -16.51 -5.74
N ALA A 15 8.67 -16.70 -5.81
CA ALA A 15 9.38 -16.84 -7.09
C ALA A 15 8.85 -18.06 -7.87
N GLY A 16 8.55 -17.86 -9.16
CA GLY A 16 8.03 -18.90 -10.04
C GLY A 16 6.52 -19.08 -9.99
N THR A 17 5.78 -18.41 -9.10
CA THR A 17 4.32 -18.41 -9.13
C THR A 17 3.78 -17.39 -10.14
N PRO A 18 2.60 -17.62 -10.74
CA PRO A 18 2.05 -16.72 -11.76
C PRO A 18 1.78 -15.30 -11.23
N ALA A 19 1.11 -15.16 -10.06
CA ALA A 19 0.87 -13.84 -9.46
C ALA A 19 2.18 -13.20 -8.99
N GLY A 20 3.12 -13.97 -8.43
CA GLY A 20 4.45 -13.49 -8.08
C GLY A 20 5.22 -12.96 -9.28
N GLY A 21 5.15 -13.66 -10.43
CA GLY A 21 5.72 -13.20 -11.69
C GLY A 21 5.10 -11.90 -12.19
N LEU A 22 3.78 -11.76 -12.07
CA LEU A 22 3.07 -10.53 -12.40
C LEU A 22 3.48 -9.37 -11.46
N LEU A 23 3.40 -9.54 -10.13
CA LEU A 23 3.69 -8.50 -9.16
C LEU A 23 5.11 -7.95 -9.25
N ARG A 24 6.08 -8.78 -9.62
CA ARG A 24 7.47 -8.36 -9.85
C ARG A 24 7.63 -7.38 -11.02
N ARG A 25 6.69 -7.32 -11.93
CA ARG A 25 6.74 -6.38 -13.08
C ARG A 25 6.38 -4.94 -12.70
N TYR A 26 6.00 -4.69 -11.45
CA TYR A 26 5.64 -3.38 -10.93
C TYR A 26 6.61 -2.95 -9.84
N TRP A 27 6.70 -1.65 -9.64
CA TRP A 27 7.37 -1.11 -8.48
C TRP A 27 6.61 -1.48 -7.21
N GLN A 28 7.27 -2.17 -6.30
CA GLN A 28 6.72 -2.60 -5.02
C GLN A 28 7.38 -1.83 -3.88
N PRO A 29 6.63 -1.26 -2.93
CA PRO A 29 7.21 -0.76 -1.67
C PRO A 29 8.07 -1.81 -0.98
N ALA A 30 9.31 -1.45 -0.64
CA ALA A 30 10.28 -2.35 0.01
C ALA A 30 10.65 -1.90 1.42
N ALA A 31 10.75 -0.59 1.66
CA ALA A 31 11.05 -0.01 2.96
C ALA A 31 10.55 1.44 3.05
N LEU A 32 10.45 1.97 4.27
CA LEU A 32 10.37 3.41 4.49
C LEU A 32 11.78 4.01 4.49
N VAL A 33 11.92 5.24 4.01
CA VAL A 33 13.20 5.99 4.08
C VAL A 33 13.67 6.13 5.53
N ASP A 34 12.74 6.32 6.46
CA ASP A 34 13.01 6.45 7.90
C ASP A 34 13.72 5.22 8.48
N GLU A 35 13.51 4.03 7.93
CA GLU A 35 14.16 2.80 8.37
C GLU A 35 15.66 2.76 8.06
N LEU A 36 16.12 3.64 7.14
CA LEU A 36 17.52 3.78 6.75
C LEU A 36 18.11 5.15 7.16
N SER A 37 17.50 5.86 8.09
CA SER A 37 17.95 7.17 8.55
C SER A 37 18.95 7.13 9.73
N GLY A 38 19.09 5.99 10.40
CA GLY A 38 19.97 5.83 11.57
C GLY A 38 21.45 5.68 11.23
N ASN A 39 22.27 5.47 12.27
CA ASN A 39 23.73 5.31 12.15
C ASN A 39 24.16 4.04 11.40
N ARG A 40 23.25 3.09 11.24
CA ARG A 40 23.47 1.85 10.49
C ARG A 40 22.32 1.64 9.49
N PRO A 41 22.36 2.32 8.34
CA PRO A 41 21.33 2.27 7.34
C PRO A 41 21.38 0.98 6.50
N ILE A 42 21.21 -0.15 7.16
CA ILE A 42 21.14 -1.50 6.58
C ILE A 42 19.95 -2.21 7.21
N LYS A 43 19.05 -2.75 6.38
CA LYS A 43 17.86 -3.49 6.85
C LYS A 43 17.64 -4.77 6.05
N PRO A 44 17.40 -5.93 6.69
CA PRO A 44 16.87 -7.09 6.01
C PRO A 44 15.43 -6.81 5.55
N VAL A 45 15.11 -7.23 4.34
CA VAL A 45 13.79 -7.11 3.72
C VAL A 45 13.41 -8.44 3.11
N ARG A 46 12.17 -8.91 3.37
CA ARG A 46 11.58 -10.01 2.62
C ARG A 46 10.46 -9.44 1.76
N LEU A 47 10.55 -9.67 0.47
CA LEU A 47 9.65 -9.11 -0.53
C LEU A 47 9.27 -10.16 -1.56
N LEU A 48 7.97 -10.45 -1.71
CA LEU A 48 7.46 -11.49 -2.60
C LEU A 48 8.15 -12.87 -2.38
N GLY A 49 8.36 -13.23 -1.10
CA GLY A 49 9.03 -14.47 -0.69
C GLY A 49 10.55 -14.47 -0.85
N GLU A 50 11.17 -13.36 -1.26
CA GLU A 50 12.60 -13.27 -1.52
C GLU A 50 13.34 -12.52 -0.40
N ASP A 51 14.40 -13.14 0.15
CA ASP A 51 15.22 -12.55 1.20
C ASP A 51 16.29 -11.61 0.61
N LEU A 52 16.17 -10.33 0.95
CA LEU A 52 16.99 -9.24 0.44
C LEU A 52 17.60 -8.43 1.59
N VAL A 53 18.54 -7.56 1.28
CA VAL A 53 19.04 -6.50 2.17
C VAL A 53 18.99 -5.18 1.42
N ILE A 54 18.32 -4.21 2.03
CA ILE A 54 18.32 -2.81 1.56
C ILE A 54 19.29 -2.00 2.40
N PHE A 55 20.03 -1.10 1.78
CA PHE A 55 20.98 -0.24 2.47
C PHE A 55 21.10 1.12 1.78
N ARG A 56 21.58 2.11 2.51
CA ARG A 56 21.98 3.41 1.99
C ARG A 56 23.49 3.56 2.17
N ASP A 57 24.21 3.72 1.07
CA ASP A 57 25.67 3.90 1.10
C ASP A 57 26.08 5.29 1.63
N GLU A 58 27.40 5.49 1.81
CA GLU A 58 27.97 6.75 2.32
C GLU A 58 27.74 7.94 1.38
N ARG A 59 27.38 7.69 0.11
CA ARG A 59 27.03 8.69 -0.90
C ARG A 59 25.52 8.99 -0.94
N GLY A 60 24.75 8.37 -0.03
CA GLY A 60 23.31 8.54 0.04
C GLY A 60 22.50 7.73 -0.99
N ARG A 61 23.12 6.81 -1.72
CA ARG A 61 22.46 5.98 -2.73
C ARG A 61 21.88 4.72 -2.09
N TYR A 62 20.72 4.30 -2.57
CA TYR A 62 20.07 3.09 -2.11
C TYR A 62 20.48 1.88 -2.94
N GLY A 63 20.77 0.76 -2.27
CA GLY A 63 20.99 -0.55 -2.88
C GLY A 63 20.04 -1.59 -2.31
N LEU A 64 19.54 -2.49 -3.15
CA LEU A 64 18.77 -3.66 -2.76
C LEU A 64 19.39 -4.88 -3.41
N ILE A 65 20.01 -5.73 -2.59
CA ILE A 65 20.73 -6.91 -3.07
C ILE A 65 20.31 -8.16 -2.34
N GLY A 66 20.63 -9.32 -2.89
CA GLY A 66 20.40 -10.61 -2.24
C GLY A 66 21.04 -10.67 -0.85
N ARG A 67 20.28 -11.17 0.12
CA ARG A 67 20.69 -11.20 1.54
C ARG A 67 21.87 -12.12 1.82
N ARG A 68 22.03 -13.19 1.03
CA ARG A 68 23.06 -14.20 1.24
C ARG A 68 24.31 -13.88 0.42
N CYS A 69 25.45 -13.72 1.07
CA CYS A 69 26.73 -13.50 0.39
C CYS A 69 27.03 -14.66 -0.55
N PRO A 70 27.33 -14.43 -1.85
CA PRO A 70 27.54 -15.50 -2.83
C PRO A 70 28.79 -16.33 -2.56
N HIS A 71 29.68 -15.89 -1.67
CA HIS A 71 30.84 -16.68 -1.25
C HIS A 71 30.43 -17.94 -0.49
N ARG A 72 29.77 -17.77 0.69
CA ARG A 72 29.41 -18.90 1.57
C ARG A 72 28.08 -18.71 2.29
N GLY A 73 27.16 -17.89 1.79
CA GLY A 73 25.80 -17.74 2.30
C GLY A 73 25.66 -16.88 3.57
N THR A 74 26.70 -16.19 4.02
CA THR A 74 26.64 -15.31 5.20
C THR A 74 25.63 -14.18 4.98
N ASP A 75 24.91 -13.82 6.05
CA ASP A 75 23.89 -12.79 6.03
C ASP A 75 24.50 -11.38 5.89
N LEU A 76 24.30 -10.75 4.73
CA LEU A 76 24.78 -9.40 4.43
C LEU A 76 24.05 -8.30 5.24
N ALA A 77 22.92 -8.62 5.89
CA ALA A 77 22.28 -7.68 6.80
C ALA A 77 23.18 -7.32 8.01
N TYR A 78 24.20 -8.12 8.32
CA TYR A 78 25.22 -7.82 9.34
C TYR A 78 26.51 -7.26 8.75
N GLY A 79 26.51 -6.90 7.46
CA GLY A 79 27.64 -6.33 6.77
C GLY A 79 28.00 -4.91 7.25
N ARG A 80 29.06 -4.34 6.68
CA ARG A 80 29.56 -3.00 6.95
C ARG A 80 29.40 -2.12 5.71
N LEU A 81 29.00 -0.88 5.92
CA LEU A 81 28.97 0.13 4.84
C LEU A 81 30.34 0.81 4.79
N GLU A 82 31.03 0.65 3.71
CA GLU A 82 32.32 1.26 3.47
C GLU A 82 32.68 1.21 1.97
N ASN A 83 33.51 2.16 1.54
CA ASN A 83 33.99 2.23 0.16
C ASN A 83 32.91 2.20 -0.92
N GLY A 84 31.73 2.78 -0.62
CA GLY A 84 30.60 2.89 -1.56
C GLY A 84 29.81 1.61 -1.76
N GLY A 85 29.86 0.67 -0.80
CA GLY A 85 29.14 -0.59 -0.87
C GLY A 85 28.87 -1.25 0.48
N LEU A 86 28.38 -2.47 0.42
CA LEU A 86 28.11 -3.33 1.58
C LEU A 86 29.15 -4.45 1.62
N ARG A 87 29.97 -4.45 2.65
CA ARG A 87 31.04 -5.45 2.88
C ARG A 87 30.53 -6.60 3.75
N CYS A 88 30.72 -7.81 3.28
CA CYS A 88 30.49 -9.03 4.07
C CYS A 88 31.50 -9.10 5.22
N ALA A 89 31.00 -9.23 6.46
CA ALA A 89 31.85 -9.29 7.64
C ALA A 89 32.64 -10.60 7.78
N PHE A 90 32.34 -11.63 6.96
CA PHE A 90 32.99 -12.93 7.07
C PHE A 90 34.36 -12.98 6.37
N HIS A 91 34.43 -12.59 5.07
CA HIS A 91 35.67 -12.63 4.31
C HIS A 91 35.96 -11.32 3.54
N GLY A 92 35.23 -10.24 3.87
CA GLY A 92 35.51 -8.92 3.33
C GLY A 92 35.02 -8.67 1.88
N TRP A 93 34.30 -9.59 1.25
CA TRP A 93 33.77 -9.34 -0.09
C TRP A 93 32.85 -8.12 -0.08
N LEU A 94 33.12 -7.18 -0.99
CA LEU A 94 32.42 -5.89 -1.06
C LEU A 94 31.53 -5.84 -2.30
N PHE A 95 30.27 -5.42 -2.13
CA PHE A 95 29.31 -5.30 -3.20
C PHE A 95 28.75 -3.87 -3.27
N ASP A 96 28.70 -3.29 -4.47
CA ASP A 96 28.06 -2.00 -4.69
C ASP A 96 26.52 -2.10 -4.68
N ILE A 97 25.84 -0.96 -4.86
CA ILE A 97 24.37 -0.87 -4.88
C ILE A 97 23.73 -1.68 -6.02
N ASN A 98 24.47 -2.01 -7.06
CA ASN A 98 24.05 -2.80 -8.22
C ASN A 98 24.49 -4.27 -8.13
N GLY A 99 25.01 -4.69 -6.98
CA GLY A 99 25.47 -6.05 -6.73
C GLY A 99 26.79 -6.41 -7.40
N LYS A 100 27.51 -5.45 -8.00
CA LYS A 100 28.84 -5.69 -8.54
C LYS A 100 29.82 -5.94 -7.40
N CYS A 101 30.62 -7.02 -7.49
CA CYS A 101 31.71 -7.23 -6.57
C CYS A 101 32.82 -6.18 -6.85
N LEU A 102 33.21 -5.45 -5.80
CA LEU A 102 34.24 -4.45 -5.86
C LEU A 102 35.59 -4.96 -5.34
N GLU A 103 35.57 -5.84 -4.32
CA GLU A 103 36.76 -6.36 -3.67
C GLU A 103 36.55 -7.80 -3.18
N THR A 104 37.62 -8.59 -3.30
CA THR A 104 37.78 -9.93 -2.70
C THR A 104 39.13 -9.97 -2.01
N PRO A 105 39.28 -9.34 -0.82
CA PRO A 105 40.60 -8.94 -0.27
C PRO A 105 41.52 -10.09 0.13
N ALA A 106 41.01 -11.31 0.24
CA ALA A 106 41.84 -12.48 0.55
C ALA A 106 42.35 -13.21 -0.70
N GLU A 107 41.97 -12.76 -1.89
CA GLU A 107 42.42 -13.37 -3.15
C GLU A 107 43.75 -12.80 -3.59
N PRO A 108 44.57 -13.56 -4.33
CA PRO A 108 45.80 -13.06 -4.94
C PRO A 108 45.55 -11.90 -5.91
N ASP A 109 46.54 -11.00 -6.09
CA ASP A 109 46.44 -9.78 -6.92
C ASP A 109 46.11 -10.12 -8.41
N ASP A 110 46.52 -11.28 -8.90
CA ASP A 110 46.24 -11.75 -10.26
C ASP A 110 44.88 -12.50 -10.41
N SER A 111 44.11 -12.59 -9.32
CA SER A 111 42.81 -13.25 -9.33
C SER A 111 41.76 -12.44 -10.11
N ASN A 112 41.07 -13.08 -11.01
CA ASN A 112 39.94 -12.52 -11.73
C ASN A 112 38.57 -12.82 -11.06
N LEU A 113 38.56 -13.41 -9.86
CA LEU A 113 37.36 -13.85 -9.15
C LEU A 113 36.39 -12.69 -8.95
N CYS A 114 36.84 -11.56 -8.43
CA CYS A 114 36.03 -10.38 -8.16
C CYS A 114 35.29 -9.88 -9.41
N ALA A 115 35.96 -9.89 -10.58
CA ALA A 115 35.37 -9.46 -11.84
C ALA A 115 34.24 -10.37 -12.32
N ASN A 116 34.26 -11.64 -11.91
CA ASN A 116 33.29 -12.65 -12.31
C ASN A 116 32.15 -12.86 -11.30
N ILE A 117 32.21 -12.19 -10.13
CA ILE A 117 31.18 -12.29 -9.08
C ILE A 117 30.20 -11.14 -9.19
N ARG A 118 28.93 -11.49 -9.14
CA ARG A 118 27.85 -10.52 -9.02
C ARG A 118 26.80 -11.02 -8.02
N GLN A 119 26.44 -10.14 -7.08
CA GLN A 119 25.30 -10.37 -6.19
C GLN A 119 24.03 -9.98 -6.92
N LYS A 120 22.95 -10.75 -6.72
CA LYS A 120 21.63 -10.39 -7.20
C LYS A 120 21.26 -9.01 -6.69
N SER A 121 20.73 -8.16 -7.54
CA SER A 121 20.37 -6.78 -7.19
C SER A 121 19.12 -6.33 -7.93
N TYR A 122 18.45 -5.31 -7.37
CA TYR A 122 17.22 -4.77 -7.91
C TYR A 122 17.25 -3.25 -7.89
N PRO A 123 16.73 -2.58 -8.92
CA PRO A 123 16.55 -1.13 -8.94
C PRO A 123 15.69 -0.65 -7.78
N VAL A 124 16.07 0.48 -7.20
CA VAL A 124 15.34 1.16 -6.12
C VAL A 124 15.11 2.60 -6.50
N VAL A 125 13.91 3.12 -6.26
CA VAL A 125 13.55 4.53 -6.40
C VAL A 125 12.85 5.02 -5.13
N GLU A 126 13.16 6.25 -4.70
CA GLU A 126 12.47 6.92 -3.61
C GLU A 126 11.29 7.73 -4.14
N LYS A 127 10.13 7.59 -3.51
CA LYS A 127 8.95 8.43 -3.71
C LYS A 127 8.28 8.74 -2.37
N ASN A 128 8.37 10.00 -1.97
CA ASN A 128 7.66 10.56 -0.81
C ASN A 128 7.73 9.71 0.46
N GLY A 129 8.96 9.27 0.80
CA GLY A 129 9.25 8.54 2.04
C GLY A 129 9.18 7.01 1.93
N ILE A 130 8.85 6.47 0.76
CA ILE A 130 8.90 5.03 0.47
C ILE A 130 9.99 4.72 -0.55
N LEU A 131 10.74 3.66 -0.31
CA LEU A 131 11.67 3.05 -1.25
C LEU A 131 10.94 1.95 -2.01
N PHE A 132 10.76 2.15 -3.31
CA PHE A 132 10.14 1.19 -4.21
C PHE A 132 11.20 0.38 -4.93
N ALA A 133 11.00 -0.92 -5.04
CA ALA A 133 11.88 -1.86 -5.74
C ALA A 133 11.19 -2.47 -6.95
N HIS A 134 11.93 -2.69 -8.03
CA HIS A 134 11.45 -3.44 -9.20
C HIS A 134 12.17 -4.79 -9.26
N LEU A 135 11.41 -5.89 -9.10
CA LEU A 135 11.96 -7.25 -9.02
C LEU A 135 11.80 -8.03 -10.34
N GLY A 136 11.20 -7.41 -11.34
CA GLY A 136 10.92 -8.03 -12.63
C GLY A 136 12.13 -8.06 -13.55
N PRO A 137 12.03 -8.79 -14.66
CA PRO A 137 13.05 -8.79 -15.70
C PRO A 137 13.00 -7.52 -16.53
N GLY A 138 14.14 -7.12 -17.07
CA GLY A 138 14.27 -5.98 -17.98
C GLY A 138 14.32 -4.63 -17.28
N GLU A 139 14.10 -3.57 -18.05
CA GLU A 139 14.06 -2.22 -17.53
C GLU A 139 12.79 -1.98 -16.70
N PRO A 140 12.90 -1.27 -15.57
CA PRO A 140 11.75 -0.91 -14.76
C PRO A 140 10.74 -0.07 -15.53
N PRO A 141 9.42 -0.26 -15.30
CA PRO A 141 8.40 0.61 -15.91
C PRO A 141 8.51 2.03 -15.37
N ALA A 142 8.04 3.01 -16.15
CA ALA A 142 7.93 4.37 -15.67
C ALA A 142 6.83 4.49 -14.60
N LEU A 143 7.06 5.32 -13.58
CA LEU A 143 6.07 5.62 -12.55
C LEU A 143 5.05 6.63 -13.08
N PRO A 144 3.74 6.41 -12.86
CA PRO A 144 2.71 7.37 -13.25
C PRO A 144 2.79 8.66 -12.41
N HIS A 145 2.19 9.73 -12.92
CA HIS A 145 2.09 11.01 -12.21
C HIS A 145 0.94 10.99 -11.18
N PHE A 146 0.93 9.98 -10.31
CA PHE A 146 -0.02 9.92 -9.20
C PHE A 146 0.24 11.04 -8.20
N ASP A 147 -0.84 11.58 -7.63
CA ASP A 147 -0.76 12.68 -6.67
C ASP A 147 0.18 12.39 -5.51
N CYS A 148 0.15 11.17 -4.98
CA CYS A 148 1.04 10.73 -3.90
C CYS A 148 2.53 10.72 -4.29
N PHE A 149 2.87 10.70 -5.58
CA PHE A 149 4.25 10.72 -6.08
C PHE A 149 4.74 12.10 -6.47
N ILE A 150 3.82 13.00 -6.88
CA ILE A 150 4.16 14.34 -7.36
C ILE A 150 3.95 15.43 -6.30
N ALA A 151 3.15 15.17 -5.28
CA ALA A 151 2.95 16.11 -4.18
C ALA A 151 4.29 16.45 -3.48
N PRO A 152 4.49 17.70 -3.05
CA PRO A 152 5.68 18.08 -2.30
C PRO A 152 5.84 17.24 -1.03
N ASN A 153 7.08 17.00 -0.64
CA ASN A 153 7.37 16.24 0.58
C ASN A 153 6.68 16.81 1.82
N SER A 154 6.52 18.13 1.92
CA SER A 154 5.78 18.80 3.01
C SER A 154 4.29 18.42 3.08
N HIS A 155 3.70 17.95 1.99
CA HIS A 155 2.27 17.58 1.90
C HIS A 155 2.04 16.07 1.94
N THR A 156 3.06 15.28 2.22
CA THR A 156 2.97 13.82 2.26
C THR A 156 3.53 13.25 3.55
N PHE A 157 2.98 12.12 3.98
CA PHE A 157 3.52 11.33 5.09
C PHE A 157 3.42 9.85 4.74
N ALA A 158 4.54 9.13 4.87
CA ALA A 158 4.60 7.69 4.61
C ALA A 158 4.61 6.89 5.91
N PHE A 159 3.91 5.76 5.91
CA PHE A 159 3.90 4.81 7.00
C PHE A 159 3.65 3.39 6.48
N LYS A 160 3.84 2.38 7.34
CA LYS A 160 3.49 0.99 7.06
C LYS A 160 3.04 0.25 8.33
N GLY A 161 2.41 -0.89 8.14
CA GLY A 161 2.06 -1.83 9.21
C GLY A 161 2.05 -3.26 8.67
N MET A 162 2.39 -4.22 9.51
CA MET A 162 2.34 -5.64 9.16
C MET A 162 0.93 -6.18 9.43
N ILE A 163 0.47 -7.06 8.54
CA ILE A 163 -0.75 -7.87 8.74
C ILE A 163 -0.38 -9.34 8.50
N ASP A 164 -0.83 -10.20 9.40
CA ASP A 164 -0.46 -11.61 9.44
C ASP A 164 -1.47 -12.48 8.67
N CYS A 165 -1.69 -12.10 7.42
CA CYS A 165 -2.45 -12.86 6.43
C CYS A 165 -2.04 -12.51 5.00
N ASN A 166 -2.60 -13.23 4.02
CA ASN A 166 -2.33 -13.00 2.59
C ASN A 166 -2.76 -11.59 2.15
N TRP A 167 -1.94 -10.97 1.32
CA TRP A 167 -2.09 -9.61 0.81
C TRP A 167 -3.45 -9.33 0.16
N LEU A 168 -4.00 -10.34 -0.52
CA LEU A 168 -5.24 -10.21 -1.29
C LEU A 168 -6.44 -9.96 -0.38
N GLN A 169 -6.48 -10.56 0.82
CA GLN A 169 -7.54 -10.35 1.80
C GLN A 169 -7.67 -8.87 2.17
N SER A 170 -6.55 -8.23 2.50
CA SER A 170 -6.54 -6.81 2.87
C SER A 170 -6.81 -5.88 1.68
N LEU A 171 -6.31 -6.22 0.48
CA LEU A 171 -6.64 -5.43 -0.70
C LEU A 171 -8.13 -5.48 -1.01
N GLU A 172 -8.76 -6.66 -0.88
CA GLU A 172 -10.20 -6.84 -1.11
C GLU A 172 -11.05 -6.06 -0.10
N VAL A 173 -10.62 -5.97 1.17
CA VAL A 173 -11.26 -5.09 2.17
C VAL A 173 -11.14 -3.63 1.74
N GLY A 174 -9.97 -3.19 1.28
CA GLY A 174 -9.74 -1.80 0.85
C GLY A 174 -10.60 -1.33 -0.34
N ILE A 175 -11.10 -2.26 -1.15
CA ILE A 175 -12.01 -1.98 -2.27
C ILE A 175 -13.46 -2.40 -2.01
N ASP A 176 -13.79 -2.84 -0.80
CA ASP A 176 -15.17 -3.09 -0.36
C ASP A 176 -15.76 -1.82 0.26
N PRO A 177 -16.79 -1.19 -0.34
CA PRO A 177 -17.36 0.03 0.23
C PRO A 177 -18.39 -0.22 1.35
N VAL A 178 -18.76 -1.48 1.62
CA VAL A 178 -19.83 -1.80 2.57
C VAL A 178 -19.30 -2.16 3.96
N HIS A 179 -18.11 -2.73 4.06
CA HIS A 179 -17.52 -3.08 5.37
C HIS A 179 -17.51 -1.89 6.34
N THR A 180 -17.27 -0.67 5.84
CA THR A 180 -17.25 0.56 6.65
C THR A 180 -18.55 0.83 7.42
N SER A 181 -19.69 0.30 6.94
CA SER A 181 -20.98 0.50 7.58
C SER A 181 -21.17 -0.33 8.86
N PHE A 182 -20.39 -1.39 9.02
CA PHE A 182 -20.43 -2.29 10.16
C PHE A 182 -19.07 -2.36 10.86
N LEU A 183 -18.03 -2.74 10.15
CA LEU A 183 -16.70 -2.96 10.72
C LEU A 183 -16.15 -1.69 11.41
N HIS A 184 -16.38 -0.50 10.82
CA HIS A 184 -15.94 0.78 11.36
C HIS A 184 -17.06 1.58 12.03
N ARG A 185 -18.10 0.89 12.50
CA ARG A 185 -19.27 1.56 13.11
C ARG A 185 -18.97 1.96 14.53
N PHE A 186 -19.10 3.27 14.79
CA PHE A 186 -19.22 3.86 16.12
C PHE A 186 -20.71 4.13 16.41
N PHE A 187 -21.17 3.86 17.64
CA PHE A 187 -22.57 4.09 17.98
C PHE A 187 -22.91 5.57 18.15
N GLN A 188 -21.89 6.37 18.47
CA GLN A 188 -22.01 7.83 18.56
C GLN A 188 -21.06 8.48 17.54
N ASP A 189 -21.28 9.76 17.27
CA ASP A 189 -20.35 10.53 16.46
C ASP A 189 -19.07 10.74 17.24
N GLU A 190 -17.96 10.66 16.53
CA GLU A 190 -16.66 10.93 17.13
C GLU A 190 -16.52 12.40 17.52
N ASP A 191 -15.85 12.64 18.64
CA ASP A 191 -15.51 13.99 19.09
C ASP A 191 -14.48 14.61 18.10
N PRO A 192 -14.85 15.66 17.33
CA PRO A 192 -13.95 16.28 16.37
C PRO A 192 -12.74 16.98 17.02
N SER A 193 -12.74 17.16 18.36
CA SER A 193 -11.61 17.72 19.09
C SER A 193 -10.46 16.74 19.28
N GLN A 194 -10.70 15.44 19.13
CA GLN A 194 -9.66 14.43 19.22
C GLN A 194 -8.74 14.50 18.00
N ALA A 195 -7.42 14.60 18.24
CA ALA A 195 -6.42 14.79 17.19
C ALA A 195 -6.45 13.69 16.13
N TYR A 196 -6.73 12.46 16.52
CA TYR A 196 -6.84 11.32 15.62
C TYR A 196 -8.05 11.46 14.67
N GLY A 197 -9.21 11.88 15.16
CA GLY A 197 -10.40 12.12 14.34
C GLY A 197 -10.21 13.25 13.33
N LYS A 198 -9.51 14.32 13.69
CA LYS A 198 -9.24 15.45 12.78
C LYS A 198 -8.29 15.12 11.65
N LEU A 199 -7.28 14.31 11.90
CA LEU A 199 -6.25 14.00 10.90
C LEU A 199 -6.69 12.93 9.89
N PHE A 200 -7.61 12.04 10.28
CA PHE A 200 -7.96 10.86 9.48
C PHE A 200 -9.46 10.72 9.19
N ARG A 201 -10.27 11.60 9.78
CA ARG A 201 -11.73 11.62 9.60
C ARG A 201 -12.22 13.05 9.67
N ASP A 202 -13.25 13.35 8.91
CA ASP A 202 -13.80 14.70 8.78
C ASP A 202 -15.30 14.59 8.47
N THR A 203 -15.96 15.72 8.40
CA THR A 203 -17.29 15.82 7.80
C THR A 203 -17.18 15.60 6.29
N SER A 204 -18.22 15.03 5.70
CA SER A 204 -18.35 14.92 4.25
C SER A 204 -18.36 16.31 3.61
N ARG A 205 -17.77 16.47 2.43
CA ARG A 205 -17.71 17.76 1.72
C ARG A 205 -19.12 18.28 1.46
N ASP A 206 -19.26 19.59 1.56
CA ASP A 206 -20.53 20.32 1.39
C ASP A 206 -21.63 19.90 2.38
N SER A 207 -21.21 19.42 3.58
CA SER A 207 -22.08 18.97 4.65
C SER A 207 -21.40 19.10 6.01
N ASP A 208 -22.19 19.22 7.07
CA ASP A 208 -21.70 19.10 8.45
C ASP A 208 -21.82 17.67 9.01
N MET A 209 -22.26 16.74 8.17
CA MET A 209 -22.44 15.34 8.58
C MET A 209 -21.10 14.59 8.59
N PRO A 210 -20.69 14.01 9.72
CA PRO A 210 -19.49 13.17 9.76
C PRO A 210 -19.58 11.98 8.79
N MET A 211 -18.49 11.66 8.12
CA MET A 211 -18.41 10.50 7.21
C MET A 211 -18.81 9.20 7.93
N SER A 212 -18.38 9.02 9.18
CA SER A 212 -18.73 7.86 10.00
C SER A 212 -20.23 7.72 10.24
N ARG A 213 -20.94 8.85 10.47
CA ARG A 213 -22.40 8.87 10.58
C ARG A 213 -23.08 8.42 9.30
N ILE A 214 -22.64 8.95 8.14
CA ILE A 214 -23.20 8.56 6.84
C ILE A 214 -23.06 7.06 6.60
N MET A 215 -21.87 6.51 6.89
CA MET A 215 -21.62 5.06 6.72
C MET A 215 -22.53 4.23 7.66
N ARG A 216 -22.73 4.69 8.90
CA ARG A 216 -23.55 4.02 9.91
C ARG A 216 -25.04 4.03 9.58
N GLU A 217 -25.56 5.17 9.10
CA GLU A 217 -27.01 5.36 8.90
C GLU A 217 -27.48 4.87 7.52
N PHE A 218 -26.64 4.96 6.48
CA PHE A 218 -26.98 4.62 5.10
C PHE A 218 -26.19 3.37 4.63
N THR A 219 -26.58 2.20 5.13
CA THR A 219 -25.82 0.93 4.99
C THR A 219 -25.98 0.23 3.64
N ARG A 220 -26.86 0.71 2.75
CA ARG A 220 -27.17 0.09 1.45
C ARG A 220 -26.78 0.99 0.28
N PRO A 221 -25.49 1.16 0.00
CA PRO A 221 -25.07 1.98 -1.12
C PRO A 221 -25.38 1.32 -2.47
N ARG A 222 -25.65 2.16 -3.49
CA ARG A 222 -25.47 1.78 -4.88
C ARG A 222 -23.99 1.89 -5.22
N ILE A 223 -23.43 0.85 -5.83
CA ILE A 223 -22.00 0.78 -6.17
C ILE A 223 -21.87 0.73 -7.68
N GLU A 224 -21.06 1.64 -8.24
CA GLU A 224 -20.66 1.63 -9.63
C GLU A 224 -19.15 1.35 -9.73
N VAL A 225 -18.77 0.51 -10.70
CA VAL A 225 -17.37 0.16 -11.00
C VAL A 225 -17.08 0.60 -12.42
N GLU A 226 -16.21 1.60 -12.56
CA GLU A 226 -15.87 2.22 -13.83
C GLU A 226 -14.41 1.89 -14.20
N PRO A 227 -14.13 1.27 -15.36
CA PRO A 227 -12.76 1.04 -15.81
C PRO A 227 -11.98 2.35 -15.94
N THR A 228 -10.69 2.32 -15.59
CA THR A 228 -9.76 3.43 -15.75
C THR A 228 -8.44 2.93 -16.35
N PRO A 229 -7.57 3.82 -16.86
CA PRO A 229 -6.25 3.40 -17.35
C PRO A 229 -5.36 2.74 -16.30
N PHE A 230 -5.63 2.96 -15.00
CA PHE A 230 -4.84 2.43 -13.87
C PHE A 230 -5.53 1.30 -13.08
N GLY A 231 -6.69 0.85 -13.51
CA GLY A 231 -7.49 -0.18 -12.82
C GLY A 231 -8.97 0.10 -12.94
N PHE A 232 -9.60 0.51 -11.84
CA PHE A 232 -11.00 0.97 -11.88
C PHE A 232 -11.31 1.97 -10.77
N ARG A 233 -12.35 2.79 -11.02
CA ARG A 233 -12.97 3.68 -10.04
C ARG A 233 -14.18 3.02 -9.44
N LEU A 234 -14.33 3.16 -8.11
CA LEU A 234 -15.57 2.86 -7.41
C LEU A 234 -16.28 4.16 -7.09
N VAL A 235 -17.56 4.25 -7.47
CA VAL A 235 -18.45 5.30 -7.02
C VAL A 235 -19.50 4.68 -6.14
N THR A 236 -19.50 5.07 -4.88
CA THR A 236 -20.43 4.58 -3.86
C THR A 236 -21.42 5.67 -3.53
N LEU A 237 -22.70 5.39 -3.78
CA LEU A 237 -23.79 6.36 -3.66
C LEU A 237 -24.74 5.93 -2.53
N ARG A 238 -24.96 6.83 -1.56
CA ARG A 238 -25.93 6.65 -0.48
C ARG A 238 -26.95 7.77 -0.55
N GLN A 239 -28.21 7.43 -0.76
CA GLN A 239 -29.28 8.41 -0.82
C GLN A 239 -29.57 8.95 0.59
N ILE A 240 -29.32 10.24 0.79
CA ILE A 240 -29.55 10.93 2.07
C ILE A 240 -30.98 11.47 2.13
N SER A 241 -31.47 12.00 1.02
CA SER A 241 -32.84 12.48 0.85
C SER A 241 -33.27 12.34 -0.61
N ASP A 242 -34.49 12.74 -0.95
CA ASP A 242 -34.96 12.77 -2.35
C ASP A 242 -34.12 13.70 -3.24
N ARG A 243 -33.43 14.69 -2.66
CA ARG A 243 -32.66 15.71 -3.40
C ARG A 243 -31.15 15.61 -3.22
N SER A 244 -30.68 14.80 -2.28
CA SER A 244 -29.25 14.73 -1.94
C SER A 244 -28.74 13.31 -1.84
N THR A 245 -27.56 13.10 -2.36
CA THR A 245 -26.86 11.82 -2.37
C THR A 245 -25.44 12.02 -1.84
N HIS A 246 -25.03 11.18 -0.91
CA HIS A 246 -23.63 11.04 -0.56
C HIS A 246 -22.89 10.31 -1.69
N VAL A 247 -21.81 10.90 -2.15
CA VAL A 247 -20.95 10.40 -3.23
C VAL A 247 -19.56 10.17 -2.69
N ARG A 248 -19.14 8.91 -2.65
CA ARG A 248 -17.77 8.56 -2.29
C ARG A 248 -17.06 7.91 -3.47
N VAL A 249 -15.97 8.54 -3.90
CA VAL A 249 -15.13 8.07 -5.01
C VAL A 249 -13.82 7.54 -4.44
N THR A 250 -13.54 6.28 -4.73
CA THR A 250 -12.29 5.59 -4.41
C THR A 250 -11.77 4.91 -5.67
N ASN A 251 -10.52 4.44 -5.68
CA ASN A 251 -10.02 3.75 -6.87
C ASN A 251 -9.10 2.59 -6.48
N LEU A 252 -9.21 1.51 -7.24
CA LEU A 252 -8.17 0.51 -7.33
C LEU A 252 -7.07 1.01 -8.28
N MET A 253 -5.85 0.93 -7.83
CA MET A 253 -4.63 1.20 -8.61
C MET A 253 -3.89 -0.15 -8.76
N PHE A 254 -4.01 -0.71 -9.96
CA PHE A 254 -3.46 -2.03 -10.24
C PHE A 254 -1.92 -2.05 -10.12
N PRO A 255 -1.28 -3.12 -9.58
CA PRO A 255 -1.90 -4.40 -9.20
C PRO A 255 -2.43 -4.47 -7.77
N ASN A 256 -1.85 -3.79 -6.79
CA ASN A 256 -2.04 -4.08 -5.37
C ASN A 256 -2.17 -2.80 -4.50
N ALA A 257 -2.73 -1.74 -5.07
CA ALA A 257 -2.94 -0.48 -4.36
C ALA A 257 -4.36 0.05 -4.53
N PHE A 258 -4.78 0.91 -3.60
CA PHE A 258 -6.00 1.70 -3.72
C PHE A 258 -5.79 3.11 -3.14
N ILE A 259 -6.70 4.02 -3.50
CA ILE A 259 -6.76 5.36 -2.92
C ILE A 259 -8.17 5.64 -2.41
N ILE A 260 -8.24 6.21 -1.21
CA ILE A 260 -9.47 6.64 -0.56
C ILE A 260 -9.36 8.07 -0.02
N PRO A 261 -10.46 8.82 0.07
CA PRO A 261 -10.52 10.08 0.80
C PRO A 261 -10.54 9.81 2.31
N MET A 262 -9.69 10.52 3.05
CA MET A 262 -9.60 10.47 4.52
C MET A 262 -10.25 11.69 5.18
N SER A 263 -10.20 12.83 4.50
CA SER A 263 -10.85 14.07 4.89
C SER A 263 -11.19 14.88 3.64
N ARG A 264 -11.70 16.10 3.82
CA ARG A 264 -11.96 17.04 2.72
C ARG A 264 -10.70 17.37 1.90
N GLU A 265 -9.53 17.32 2.54
CA GLU A 265 -8.25 17.73 1.96
C GLU A 265 -7.22 16.60 1.88
N MET A 266 -7.43 15.51 2.60
CA MET A 266 -6.44 14.43 2.69
C MET A 266 -6.93 13.15 2.02
N THR A 267 -6.03 12.53 1.26
CA THR A 267 -6.21 11.18 0.72
C THR A 267 -5.15 10.25 1.28
N ILE A 268 -5.45 8.96 1.27
CA ILE A 268 -4.45 7.91 1.52
C ILE A 268 -4.37 7.01 0.30
N THR A 269 -3.16 6.84 -0.22
CA THR A 269 -2.83 5.80 -1.19
C THR A 269 -2.16 4.66 -0.46
N GLN A 270 -2.67 3.45 -0.59
CA GLN A 270 -2.23 2.31 0.21
C GLN A 270 -1.91 1.12 -0.71
N TRP A 271 -0.74 0.49 -0.48
CA TRP A 271 -0.28 -0.73 -1.16
C TRP A 271 -0.31 -1.89 -0.20
N HIS A 272 -0.78 -3.06 -0.65
CA HIS A 272 -0.69 -4.32 0.08
C HIS A 272 0.40 -5.18 -0.56
N VAL A 273 1.54 -5.28 0.11
CA VAL A 273 2.79 -5.80 -0.45
C VAL A 273 3.15 -7.12 0.21
N PRO A 274 3.13 -8.25 -0.51
CA PRO A 274 3.46 -9.54 0.06
C PRO A 274 4.89 -9.57 0.64
N ILE A 275 5.02 -9.95 1.91
CA ILE A 275 6.27 -10.46 2.49
C ILE A 275 6.51 -11.86 1.91
N ASP A 276 5.47 -12.70 2.03
CA ASP A 276 5.32 -14.03 1.46
C ASP A 276 3.83 -14.33 1.22
N ASP A 277 3.44 -15.59 1.07
CA ASP A 277 2.06 -15.96 0.78
C ASP A 277 1.11 -15.78 1.98
N GLU A 278 1.63 -15.70 3.20
CA GLU A 278 0.85 -15.67 4.44
C GLU A 278 0.92 -14.35 5.20
N LYS A 279 1.83 -13.44 4.80
CA LYS A 279 2.05 -12.14 5.47
C LYS A 279 2.28 -11.05 4.45
N HIS A 280 1.84 -9.85 4.79
CA HIS A 280 2.11 -8.67 3.97
C HIS A 280 2.30 -7.42 4.82
N TYR A 281 2.91 -6.40 4.21
CA TYR A 281 2.84 -5.03 4.71
C TYR A 281 1.79 -4.25 3.94
N TRP A 282 0.99 -3.44 4.64
CA TRP A 282 0.40 -2.29 4.01
C TRP A 282 1.37 -1.11 4.12
N TYR A 283 1.62 -0.45 3.00
CA TYR A 283 2.35 0.81 2.92
C TYR A 283 1.39 1.90 2.52
N ALA A 284 1.53 3.09 3.11
CA ALA A 284 0.65 4.21 2.80
C ALA A 284 1.43 5.49 2.57
N ILE A 285 0.94 6.31 1.63
CA ILE A 285 1.28 7.72 1.52
C ILE A 285 -0.01 8.51 1.75
N PHE A 286 -0.02 9.28 2.83
CA PHE A 286 -1.03 10.29 3.10
C PHE A 286 -0.66 11.53 2.29
N THR A 287 -1.61 12.10 1.55
CA THR A 287 -1.37 13.25 0.67
C THR A 287 -2.38 14.35 1.00
N SER A 288 -1.88 15.54 1.37
CA SER A 288 -2.70 16.71 1.66
C SER A 288 -2.82 17.61 0.43
N PHE A 289 -4.05 17.94 0.06
CA PHE A 289 -4.37 18.98 -0.94
C PHE A 289 -4.57 20.37 -0.31
N GLY A 290 -4.59 20.45 1.01
CA GLY A 290 -4.67 21.68 1.79
C GLY A 290 -3.30 22.08 2.36
N ALA A 291 -3.26 22.24 3.69
CA ALA A 291 -2.03 22.60 4.40
C ALA A 291 -0.98 21.48 4.41
N PRO A 292 0.31 21.82 4.59
CA PRO A 292 1.35 20.84 4.86
C PRO A 292 1.02 19.94 6.05
N VAL A 293 1.46 18.67 6.00
CA VAL A 293 1.21 17.70 7.07
C VAL A 293 2.22 17.84 8.23
N TYR A 294 1.76 17.62 9.44
CA TYR A 294 2.60 17.58 10.64
C TYR A 294 3.21 16.19 10.81
N LYS A 295 4.27 15.90 10.04
CA LYS A 295 4.88 14.55 9.93
C LYS A 295 5.28 13.94 11.27
N ASP A 296 5.90 14.73 12.15
CA ASP A 296 6.38 14.23 13.44
C ASP A 296 5.22 13.82 14.34
N GLU A 297 4.12 14.59 14.33
CA GLU A 297 2.92 14.25 15.05
C GLU A 297 2.26 12.99 14.49
N MET A 298 2.10 12.90 13.17
CA MET A 298 1.55 11.71 12.52
C MET A 298 2.40 10.47 12.81
N ARG A 299 3.73 10.61 12.74
CA ARG A 299 4.68 9.53 13.05
C ARG A 299 4.55 9.09 14.50
N ARG A 300 4.53 10.03 15.44
CA ARG A 300 4.39 9.74 16.87
C ARG A 300 3.08 8.98 17.16
N GLN A 301 1.97 9.43 16.60
CA GLN A 301 0.67 8.78 16.76
C GLN A 301 0.68 7.35 16.20
N ARG A 302 1.25 7.18 14.99
CA ARG A 302 1.34 5.85 14.37
C ARG A 302 2.28 4.92 15.14
N LEU A 303 3.46 5.38 15.50
CA LEU A 303 4.44 4.55 16.25
C LEU A 303 3.93 4.14 17.63
N ALA A 304 3.02 4.89 18.24
CA ALA A 304 2.37 4.48 19.49
C ALA A 304 1.52 3.20 19.34
N LEU A 305 1.13 2.84 18.11
CA LEU A 305 0.26 1.70 17.80
C LEU A 305 1.03 0.47 17.30
N TYR A 306 2.35 0.59 17.07
CA TYR A 306 3.16 -0.45 16.43
C TYR A 306 4.47 -0.71 17.15
N GLN A 307 4.93 -1.96 17.10
CA GLN A 307 6.22 -2.41 17.61
C GLN A 307 7.27 -2.39 16.48
N LEU A 308 8.37 -1.69 16.71
CA LEU A 308 9.53 -1.67 15.82
C LEU A 308 10.48 -2.87 16.14
N PRO A 309 11.29 -3.32 15.19
CA PRO A 309 11.53 -2.73 13.85
C PRO A 309 10.57 -3.21 12.76
N ASP A 310 9.67 -4.16 13.04
CA ASP A 310 8.88 -4.84 12.00
C ASP A 310 7.47 -4.27 11.84
N TYR A 311 7.14 -3.17 12.55
CA TYR A 311 5.83 -2.52 12.49
C TYR A 311 4.66 -3.47 12.78
N ILE A 312 4.85 -4.34 13.78
CA ILE A 312 3.82 -5.27 14.27
C ILE A 312 2.79 -4.45 15.07
N PRO A 313 1.49 -4.54 14.79
CA PRO A 313 0.47 -3.85 15.57
C PRO A 313 0.48 -4.30 17.05
N ASN A 314 0.30 -3.35 17.96
CA ASN A 314 0.19 -3.65 19.41
C ASN A 314 -1.05 -4.48 19.72
N LYS A 315 -2.17 -4.22 19.03
CA LYS A 315 -3.37 -5.06 19.05
C LYS A 315 -3.30 -6.04 17.90
N ASN A 316 -3.29 -7.34 18.19
CA ASN A 316 -3.16 -8.40 17.20
C ASN A 316 -3.77 -9.72 17.74
N LYS A 317 -3.70 -10.79 16.99
CA LYS A 317 -4.25 -12.09 17.36
C LYS A 317 -3.76 -12.66 18.69
N ASN A 318 -2.57 -12.26 19.19
CA ASN A 318 -2.01 -12.76 20.45
C ASN A 318 -2.67 -12.14 21.69
N ASN A 319 -3.42 -11.06 21.52
CA ASN A 319 -4.17 -10.38 22.58
C ASN A 319 -5.62 -10.11 22.17
N ASP A 320 -6.18 -11.01 21.33
CA ASP A 320 -7.55 -10.94 20.81
C ASP A 320 -7.90 -9.57 20.22
N TYR A 321 -6.91 -8.89 19.60
CA TYR A 321 -7.06 -7.54 19.02
C TYR A 321 -7.53 -6.50 20.05
N GLY A 322 -7.36 -6.78 21.33
CA GLY A 322 -7.85 -5.95 22.43
C GLY A 322 -9.38 -5.90 22.48
N PHE A 323 -10.05 -6.99 22.11
CA PHE A 323 -11.51 -7.11 22.15
C PHE A 323 -12.05 -6.91 23.57
N ASP A 324 -13.06 -6.05 23.69
CA ASP A 324 -13.80 -5.77 24.91
C ASP A 324 -15.32 -5.89 24.64
N PRO A 325 -16.01 -6.85 25.28
CA PRO A 325 -17.45 -7.03 25.11
C PRO A 325 -18.28 -5.81 25.55
N HIS A 326 -17.83 -5.06 26.56
CA HIS A 326 -18.51 -3.85 27.01
C HIS A 326 -18.41 -2.74 25.97
N GLU A 327 -17.23 -2.55 25.39
CA GLU A 327 -17.04 -1.61 24.28
C GLU A 327 -17.88 -2.00 23.06
N GLN A 328 -17.93 -3.32 22.72
CA GLN A 328 -18.75 -3.83 21.63
C GLN A 328 -20.24 -3.52 21.81
N GLU A 329 -20.72 -3.53 23.05
CA GLU A 329 -22.13 -3.23 23.35
C GLU A 329 -22.44 -1.73 23.32
N HIS A 330 -21.48 -0.85 23.64
CA HIS A 330 -21.76 0.55 23.95
C HIS A 330 -21.04 1.58 23.08
N GLU A 331 -19.91 1.25 22.43
CA GLU A 331 -19.06 2.24 21.78
C GLU A 331 -18.80 1.92 20.30
N THR A 332 -18.16 0.78 20.00
CA THR A 332 -17.83 0.36 18.64
C THR A 332 -18.47 -0.99 18.32
N TYR A 333 -18.81 -1.19 17.07
CA TYR A 333 -19.48 -2.43 16.65
C TYR A 333 -18.57 -3.67 16.79
N THR A 334 -17.27 -3.47 16.77
CA THR A 334 -16.29 -4.56 16.90
C THR A 334 -15.80 -4.78 18.33
N GLY A 335 -15.87 -3.80 19.21
CA GLY A 335 -15.28 -3.87 20.55
C GLY A 335 -13.74 -3.87 20.55
N MET A 336 -13.10 -3.32 19.50
CA MET A 336 -11.64 -3.38 19.30
C MET A 336 -10.96 -2.01 19.38
N GLY A 337 -11.66 -1.01 19.93
CA GLY A 337 -11.16 0.35 20.07
C GLY A 337 -11.43 1.22 18.87
N ALA A 338 -10.89 2.44 18.90
CA ALA A 338 -11.15 3.46 17.90
C ALA A 338 -10.26 3.35 16.64
N ASP A 339 -9.23 2.51 16.65
CA ASP A 339 -8.34 2.37 15.50
C ASP A 339 -8.91 1.44 14.42
N ILE A 340 -9.40 2.03 13.34
CA ILE A 340 -10.00 1.29 12.22
C ILE A 340 -9.04 0.28 11.58
N ASN A 341 -7.71 0.49 11.67
CA ASN A 341 -6.75 -0.47 11.12
C ASN A 341 -6.75 -1.78 11.91
N VAL A 342 -7.08 -1.75 13.21
CA VAL A 342 -7.26 -2.97 14.03
C VAL A 342 -8.50 -3.73 13.58
N HIS A 343 -9.57 -3.02 13.22
CA HIS A 343 -10.79 -3.62 12.69
C HIS A 343 -10.52 -4.36 11.38
N ASP A 344 -9.84 -3.70 10.43
CA ASP A 344 -9.46 -4.30 9.15
C ASP A 344 -8.51 -5.48 9.33
N GLN A 345 -7.53 -5.33 10.22
CA GLN A 345 -6.58 -6.39 10.56
C GLN A 345 -7.30 -7.63 11.09
N TRP A 346 -8.19 -7.46 12.08
CA TRP A 346 -8.99 -8.56 12.63
C TRP A 346 -9.83 -9.24 11.54
N ALA A 347 -10.54 -8.46 10.73
CA ALA A 347 -11.38 -8.99 9.67
C ALA A 347 -10.59 -9.84 8.68
N CYS A 348 -9.41 -9.34 8.26
CA CYS A 348 -8.54 -10.05 7.32
C CYS A 348 -7.88 -11.28 7.93
N GLU A 349 -7.26 -11.16 9.13
CA GLU A 349 -6.53 -12.24 9.77
C GLU A 349 -7.46 -13.36 10.25
N SER A 350 -8.72 -13.05 10.62
CA SER A 350 -9.72 -14.04 11.05
C SER A 350 -10.19 -14.97 9.92
N MET A 351 -9.95 -14.61 8.65
CA MET A 351 -10.20 -15.50 7.49
C MET A 351 -9.15 -16.61 7.34
N GLY A 352 -8.11 -16.62 8.20
CA GLY A 352 -6.94 -17.51 8.12
C GLY A 352 -5.78 -16.89 7.35
N ALA A 353 -4.62 -17.57 7.37
CA ALA A 353 -3.40 -17.09 6.71
C ALA A 353 -3.63 -16.84 5.20
N ILE A 354 -4.32 -17.75 4.54
CA ILE A 354 -4.80 -17.62 3.15
C ILE A 354 -6.28 -18.00 3.14
N GLN A 355 -7.14 -17.05 2.81
CA GLN A 355 -8.59 -17.29 2.75
C GLN A 355 -8.94 -18.39 1.75
N ASP A 356 -9.77 -19.35 2.17
CA ASP A 356 -10.37 -20.34 1.29
C ASP A 356 -11.56 -19.74 0.52
N ARG A 357 -11.28 -19.26 -0.69
CA ARG A 357 -12.30 -18.68 -1.58
C ARG A 357 -13.16 -19.72 -2.31
N THR A 358 -12.94 -21.02 -2.05
CA THR A 358 -13.79 -22.07 -2.59
C THR A 358 -15.14 -22.18 -1.86
N THR A 359 -15.20 -21.66 -0.64
CA THR A 359 -16.40 -21.70 0.22
C THR A 359 -17.11 -20.35 0.34
N GLU A 360 -16.51 -19.26 -0.14
CA GLU A 360 -17.08 -17.91 -0.04
C GLU A 360 -18.33 -17.73 -0.91
N ARG A 361 -19.13 -16.74 -0.54
CA ARG A 361 -20.34 -16.36 -1.30
C ARG A 361 -20.38 -14.85 -1.45
N LEU A 362 -20.00 -14.37 -2.64
CA LEU A 362 -20.05 -12.95 -2.97
C LEU A 362 -21.48 -12.54 -3.31
N GLY A 363 -21.88 -11.38 -2.79
CA GLY A 363 -23.15 -10.72 -3.05
C GLY A 363 -23.03 -9.59 -4.09
N THR A 364 -24.12 -8.85 -4.27
CA THR A 364 -24.15 -7.69 -5.19
C THR A 364 -23.25 -6.55 -4.71
N SER A 365 -23.03 -6.44 -3.40
CA SER A 365 -22.12 -5.45 -2.80
C SER A 365 -20.66 -5.69 -3.16
N ASP A 366 -20.29 -6.93 -3.54
CA ASP A 366 -18.90 -7.35 -3.80
C ASP A 366 -18.49 -7.19 -5.29
N LYS A 367 -19.18 -6.30 -6.03
CA LYS A 367 -18.90 -6.06 -7.46
C LYS A 367 -17.44 -5.70 -7.71
N ALA A 368 -16.85 -4.88 -6.83
CA ALA A 368 -15.47 -4.45 -6.98
C ALA A 368 -14.48 -5.60 -6.78
N ILE A 369 -14.71 -6.47 -5.80
CA ILE A 369 -13.92 -7.68 -5.56
C ILE A 369 -13.98 -8.60 -6.79
N SER A 370 -15.18 -8.82 -7.32
CA SER A 370 -15.38 -9.63 -8.53
C SER A 370 -14.67 -9.04 -9.75
N ALA A 371 -14.77 -7.71 -9.95
CA ALA A 371 -14.09 -7.00 -11.02
C ALA A 371 -12.57 -7.06 -10.89
N TYR A 372 -12.05 -6.89 -9.66
CA TYR A 372 -10.62 -6.97 -9.40
C TYR A 372 -10.06 -8.36 -9.68
N ARG A 373 -10.70 -9.41 -9.16
CA ARG A 373 -10.25 -10.80 -9.41
C ARG A 373 -10.26 -11.17 -10.88
N LYS A 374 -11.22 -10.65 -11.65
CA LYS A 374 -11.23 -10.81 -13.11
C LYS A 374 -10.02 -10.11 -13.73
N LEU A 375 -9.79 -8.84 -13.41
CA LEU A 375 -8.67 -8.05 -13.91
C LEU A 375 -7.32 -8.68 -13.56
N LEU A 376 -7.17 -9.17 -12.31
CA LEU A 376 -5.94 -9.81 -11.84
C LEU A 376 -5.64 -11.11 -12.63
N ARG A 377 -6.64 -11.98 -12.83
CA ARG A 377 -6.47 -13.21 -13.63
C ARG A 377 -6.13 -12.92 -15.08
N GLU A 378 -6.80 -11.95 -15.70
CA GLU A 378 -6.48 -11.52 -17.07
C GLU A 378 -5.05 -10.98 -17.20
N ALA A 379 -4.58 -10.23 -16.22
CA ALA A 379 -3.21 -9.70 -16.19
C ALA A 379 -2.17 -10.81 -15.96
N ILE A 380 -2.46 -11.79 -15.10
CA ILE A 380 -1.62 -12.98 -14.91
C ILE A 380 -1.49 -13.77 -16.22
N GLU A 381 -2.60 -14.01 -16.92
CA GLU A 381 -2.63 -14.72 -18.19
C GLU A 381 -1.81 -13.99 -19.27
N LYS A 382 -2.01 -12.67 -19.42
CA LYS A 382 -1.23 -11.84 -20.34
C LYS A 382 0.25 -11.88 -20.03
N SER A 383 0.61 -11.70 -18.75
CA SER A 383 2.01 -11.78 -18.33
C SER A 383 2.65 -13.15 -18.64
N GLY A 384 1.91 -14.24 -18.44
CA GLY A 384 2.35 -15.59 -18.77
C GLY A 384 2.56 -15.82 -20.28
N LYS A 385 1.85 -15.10 -21.14
CA LYS A 385 2.02 -15.09 -22.60
C LYS A 385 3.12 -14.14 -23.09
N GLY A 386 3.79 -13.42 -22.18
CA GLY A 386 4.80 -12.41 -22.54
C GLY A 386 4.20 -11.08 -23.01
N GLU A 387 2.88 -10.89 -22.89
CA GLU A 387 2.22 -9.63 -23.19
C GLU A 387 2.45 -8.61 -22.08
N THR A 388 2.35 -7.31 -22.41
CA THR A 388 2.46 -6.23 -21.42
C THR A 388 1.15 -6.08 -20.66
N PRO A 389 1.11 -6.35 -19.34
CA PRO A 389 -0.10 -6.15 -18.55
C PRO A 389 -0.35 -4.66 -18.30
N ILE A 390 -1.59 -4.35 -17.86
CA ILE A 390 -2.00 -3.00 -17.45
C ILE A 390 -1.00 -2.41 -16.44
N MET A 391 -0.70 -1.11 -16.55
CA MET A 391 0.20 -0.35 -15.64
C MET A 391 1.69 -0.73 -15.69
N VAL A 392 2.13 -1.56 -16.62
CA VAL A 392 3.54 -1.64 -17.00
C VAL A 392 3.76 -0.61 -18.12
N LEU A 393 4.19 0.59 -17.75
CA LEU A 393 4.09 1.80 -18.56
C LEU A 393 5.43 2.22 -19.12
N ASP A 394 5.42 2.73 -20.36
CA ASP A 394 6.50 3.55 -20.89
C ASP A 394 6.42 4.99 -20.33
N PRO A 395 7.48 5.83 -20.49
CA PRO A 395 7.48 7.19 -19.96
C PRO A 395 6.34 8.09 -20.47
N LYS A 396 5.90 7.92 -21.73
CA LYS A 396 4.82 8.72 -22.30
C LYS A 396 3.46 8.34 -21.74
N GLN A 397 3.22 7.05 -21.61
CA GLN A 397 2.01 6.53 -20.95
C GLN A 397 1.95 6.96 -19.49
N ALA A 398 3.06 6.83 -18.75
CA ALA A 398 3.14 7.22 -17.36
C ALA A 398 2.83 8.71 -17.14
N ALA A 399 3.37 9.58 -17.97
CA ALA A 399 3.11 11.02 -17.90
C ALA A 399 1.63 11.39 -18.17
N SER A 400 0.89 10.57 -18.91
CA SER A 400 -0.53 10.80 -19.19
C SER A 400 -1.47 10.34 -18.07
N ILE A 401 -0.98 9.55 -17.11
CA ILE A 401 -1.78 9.03 -16.00
C ILE A 401 -1.56 9.89 -14.76
N THR A 402 -2.58 10.64 -14.37
CA THR A 402 -2.58 11.55 -13.22
C THR A 402 -3.69 11.20 -12.25
N GLY A 403 -3.68 11.76 -11.07
CA GLY A 403 -4.69 11.51 -10.04
C GLY A 403 -4.26 10.39 -9.09
N PRO A 404 -5.11 9.40 -8.79
CA PRO A 404 -6.55 9.32 -9.10
C PRO A 404 -7.43 10.25 -8.26
N ALA A 405 -8.65 10.51 -8.73
CA ALA A 405 -9.65 11.26 -7.97
C ALA A 405 -10.10 10.49 -6.71
N ALA A 406 -10.13 11.15 -5.56
CA ALA A 406 -10.69 10.58 -4.32
C ALA A 406 -11.51 11.65 -3.60
N ILE A 407 -12.82 11.45 -3.52
CA ILE A 407 -13.80 12.43 -3.02
C ILE A 407 -14.78 11.74 -2.06
N ASP A 408 -15.15 12.48 -1.03
CA ASP A 408 -16.28 12.18 -0.15
C ASP A 408 -17.09 13.47 0.04
N GLY A 409 -18.38 13.43 -0.33
CA GLY A 409 -19.21 14.63 -0.27
C GLY A 409 -20.69 14.34 -0.46
N ILE A 410 -21.54 15.33 -0.14
CA ILE A 410 -22.98 15.27 -0.36
C ILE A 410 -23.35 16.27 -1.46
N GLY A 411 -23.90 15.74 -2.57
CA GLY A 411 -24.29 16.51 -3.73
C GLY A 411 -25.72 16.25 -4.17
N PRO A 412 -26.17 16.92 -5.27
CA PRO A 412 -27.50 16.70 -5.84
C PRO A 412 -27.69 15.25 -6.28
N ALA A 413 -28.84 14.66 -5.96
CA ALA A 413 -29.15 13.28 -6.36
C ALA A 413 -29.23 13.10 -7.87
N GLU A 414 -29.69 14.13 -8.59
CA GLU A 414 -29.88 14.08 -10.05
C GLU A 414 -28.56 14.25 -10.82
N ASP A 415 -27.55 14.94 -10.23
CA ASP A 415 -26.25 15.21 -10.87
C ASP A 415 -25.08 14.85 -9.96
N TRP A 416 -25.10 13.65 -9.41
CA TRP A 416 -24.00 13.15 -8.57
C TRP A 416 -22.67 13.03 -9.36
N GLN A 417 -22.72 12.79 -10.67
CA GLN A 417 -21.55 12.68 -11.54
C GLN A 417 -20.86 14.05 -11.71
N GLY A 418 -21.62 15.08 -12.12
CA GLY A 418 -21.08 16.44 -12.23
C GLY A 418 -20.60 16.97 -10.87
N TYR A 419 -21.27 16.61 -9.79
CA TYR A 419 -20.88 16.99 -8.44
C TYR A 419 -19.46 16.52 -8.08
N TRP A 420 -19.18 15.21 -8.17
CA TRP A 420 -17.86 14.73 -7.75
C TRP A 420 -16.75 15.21 -8.66
N GLN A 421 -17.00 15.35 -9.99
CA GLN A 421 -16.03 15.87 -10.95
C GLN A 421 -15.67 17.32 -10.64
N LYS A 422 -16.66 18.15 -10.34
CA LYS A 422 -16.47 19.53 -9.92
C LYS A 422 -15.73 19.62 -8.58
N SER A 423 -16.10 18.79 -7.62
CA SER A 423 -15.46 18.75 -6.29
C SER A 423 -13.97 18.36 -6.39
N GLU A 424 -13.64 17.38 -7.23
CA GLU A 424 -12.27 16.97 -7.50
C GLU A 424 -11.48 18.09 -8.18
N SER A 425 -12.06 18.72 -9.19
CA SER A 425 -11.44 19.87 -9.88
C SER A 425 -11.16 21.01 -8.90
N SER A 426 -12.14 21.36 -8.05
CA SER A 426 -11.98 22.41 -7.04
C SER A 426 -10.91 22.07 -5.99
N LYS A 427 -10.86 20.81 -5.53
CA LYS A 427 -9.83 20.33 -4.61
C LYS A 427 -8.43 20.49 -5.22
N ARG A 428 -8.26 20.10 -6.48
CA ARG A 428 -7.00 20.25 -7.21
C ARG A 428 -6.61 21.70 -7.42
N GLN A 429 -7.54 22.54 -7.83
CA GLN A 429 -7.27 23.98 -8.04
C GLN A 429 -6.85 24.69 -6.75
N ALA A 430 -7.37 24.26 -5.60
CA ALA A 430 -6.98 24.81 -4.30
C ALA A 430 -5.58 24.36 -3.86
N ALA A 431 -5.09 23.23 -4.33
CA ALA A 431 -3.77 22.71 -3.98
C ALA A 431 -2.68 23.45 -4.77
N SER A 432 -1.79 24.14 -4.06
CA SER A 432 -0.73 24.96 -4.67
C SER A 432 0.24 24.20 -5.59
N TRP A 433 0.33 22.89 -5.39
CA TRP A 433 1.28 22.03 -6.09
C TRP A 433 0.68 21.29 -7.31
N THR A 434 -0.62 21.37 -7.54
CA THR A 434 -1.25 20.73 -8.71
C THR A 434 -1.21 21.62 -9.96
N ASN A 435 -0.95 22.91 -9.81
CA ASN A 435 -0.98 23.92 -10.90
C ASN A 435 0.39 24.14 -11.57
N GLY A 436 1.39 23.32 -11.27
CA GLY A 436 2.78 23.50 -11.71
C GLY A 436 3.30 22.46 -12.70
N ASN A 437 2.42 21.70 -13.36
CA ASN A 437 2.82 20.73 -14.41
C ASN A 437 2.03 20.96 -15.70
#